data_83e2d09829fa42affc72760b091ab9be
#
_entry.id   83e2d09829fa42affc72760b091ab9be
#
_cell.length_a   1.000
_cell.length_b   1.000
_cell.length_c   1.000
_cell.angle_alpha   90.00
_cell.angle_beta   90.00
_cell.angle_gamma   90.00
#
_symmetry.space_group_name_H-M   'P 1'
#
loop_
_entity.id
_entity.type
_entity.pdbx_description
1 polymer ?
#
loop_
_entity_poly.entity_id
_entity_poly.type
_entity_poly.pdbx_seq_one_letter_code
_entity_poly.pdbx_strand_id
1 'polypeptide(L)'
;EILYQSTHDYEKLSTVAFVAAILLFVGAMGKSAQFPLHVWLPDAMAGPTPVSALMHAATMVTAGVYLLARMFPFYKSMAPDALDIVMLFGVITLLAAGLIAVVQDDLKKVLAYSTVSQLGYMVAAIGSGAYTAALFHLWTHAFFKALLFLGAGSVIHAVHSNSMLEMGGLRKVMPKTFATFIIGTVALAGLPPFAGFFSKDEILASFNHEREITFFFIAVLGAFITAFYMTRAVSLTSVSYT
;
A
#
# COMPACT_ATOMS: atom_id res chain seq x y z
N GLU A 1 -36.49 -34.47 -7.16
CA GLU A 1 -36.38 -33.53 -8.31
C GLU A 1 -36.27 -32.07 -7.87
N ILE A 2 -37.11 -31.59 -6.95
CA ILE A 2 -37.09 -30.21 -6.42
C ILE A 2 -35.78 -29.93 -5.67
N LEU A 3 -35.29 -30.87 -4.86
CA LEU A 3 -34.00 -30.73 -4.14
C LEU A 3 -32.79 -30.73 -5.09
N TYR A 4 -32.86 -31.50 -6.17
CA TYR A 4 -31.81 -31.54 -7.18
C TYR A 4 -31.74 -30.22 -7.99
N GLN A 5 -32.88 -29.67 -8.38
CA GLN A 5 -32.96 -28.37 -9.06
C GLN A 5 -32.47 -27.24 -8.15
N SER A 6 -32.86 -27.23 -6.86
CA SER A 6 -32.39 -26.21 -5.92
C SER A 6 -30.89 -26.24 -5.70
N THR A 7 -30.27 -27.42 -5.56
CA THR A 7 -28.80 -27.54 -5.42
C THR A 7 -28.06 -27.06 -6.67
N HIS A 8 -28.57 -27.39 -7.86
CA HIS A 8 -27.96 -26.98 -9.13
C HIS A 8 -28.09 -25.46 -9.37
N ASP A 9 -29.17 -24.83 -8.94
CA ASP A 9 -29.33 -23.39 -8.99
C ASP A 9 -28.43 -22.66 -7.99
N TYR A 10 -28.20 -23.22 -6.80
CA TYR A 10 -27.22 -22.70 -5.82
C TYR A 10 -25.77 -22.80 -6.34
N GLU A 11 -25.38 -23.90 -6.97
CA GLU A 11 -24.03 -24.03 -7.56
C GLU A 11 -23.81 -23.02 -8.69
N LYS A 12 -24.80 -22.82 -9.57
CA LYS A 12 -24.72 -21.80 -10.62
C LYS A 12 -24.60 -20.39 -10.04
N LEU A 13 -25.39 -20.06 -9.02
CA LEU A 13 -25.36 -18.74 -8.39
C LEU A 13 -24.02 -18.51 -7.70
N SER A 14 -23.47 -19.51 -7.01
CA SER A 14 -22.16 -19.45 -6.37
C SER A 14 -21.04 -19.23 -7.40
N THR A 15 -21.05 -19.94 -8.53
CA THR A 15 -20.07 -19.74 -9.60
C THR A 15 -20.14 -18.35 -10.20
N VAL A 16 -21.34 -17.84 -10.48
CA VAL A 16 -21.53 -16.48 -11.01
C VAL A 16 -21.05 -15.43 -10.01
N ALA A 17 -21.37 -15.61 -8.73
CA ALA A 17 -20.91 -14.71 -7.67
C ALA A 17 -19.38 -14.70 -7.54
N PHE A 18 -18.74 -15.88 -7.60
CA PHE A 18 -17.28 -15.98 -7.58
C PHE A 18 -16.64 -15.25 -8.77
N VAL A 19 -17.12 -15.49 -9.99
CA VAL A 19 -16.61 -14.80 -11.19
C VAL A 19 -16.81 -13.29 -11.08
N ALA A 20 -17.98 -12.83 -10.61
CA ALA A 20 -18.24 -11.41 -10.39
C ALA A 20 -17.29 -10.81 -9.34
N ALA A 21 -17.02 -11.52 -8.25
CA ALA A 21 -16.07 -11.11 -7.22
C ALA A 21 -14.64 -10.95 -7.79
N ILE A 22 -14.17 -11.91 -8.58
CA ILE A 22 -12.85 -11.83 -9.21
C ILE A 22 -12.79 -10.67 -10.22
N LEU A 23 -13.81 -10.43 -11.02
CA LEU A 23 -13.84 -9.31 -11.97
C LEU A 23 -13.83 -7.96 -11.24
N LEU A 24 -14.56 -7.83 -10.14
CA LEU A 24 -14.51 -6.65 -9.26
C LEU A 24 -13.11 -6.47 -8.67
N PHE A 25 -12.47 -7.56 -8.25
CA PHE A 25 -11.10 -7.52 -7.76
C PHE A 25 -10.10 -7.07 -8.83
N VAL A 26 -10.19 -7.58 -10.06
CA VAL A 26 -9.34 -7.14 -11.18
C VAL A 26 -9.51 -5.63 -11.45
N GLY A 27 -10.74 -5.11 -11.39
CA GLY A 27 -10.99 -3.67 -11.47
C GLY A 27 -10.33 -2.89 -10.33
N ALA A 28 -10.40 -3.41 -9.09
CA ALA A 28 -9.72 -2.83 -7.94
C ALA A 28 -8.20 -2.89 -8.06
N MET A 29 -7.63 -4.00 -8.57
CA MET A 29 -6.20 -4.16 -8.86
C MET A 29 -5.69 -3.08 -9.83
N GLY A 30 -6.42 -2.81 -10.89
CA GLY A 30 -6.06 -1.76 -11.85
C GLY A 30 -5.98 -0.38 -11.19
N LYS A 31 -6.97 0.00 -10.38
CA LYS A 31 -6.97 1.30 -9.67
C LYS A 31 -5.95 1.37 -8.55
N SER A 32 -5.78 0.33 -7.76
CA SER A 32 -4.85 0.29 -6.62
C SER A 32 -3.47 -0.24 -6.98
N ALA A 33 -3.15 -0.34 -8.27
CA ALA A 33 -1.84 -0.75 -8.76
C ALA A 33 -1.31 -2.05 -8.10
N GLN A 34 -2.19 -3.06 -7.96
CA GLN A 34 -1.77 -4.35 -7.44
C GLN A 34 -1.07 -5.17 -8.54
N PHE A 35 -0.12 -6.02 -8.14
CA PHE A 35 0.55 -6.92 -9.08
C PHE A 35 -0.49 -7.83 -9.81
N PRO A 36 -0.38 -8.01 -11.16
CA PRO A 36 0.63 -7.46 -12.07
C PRO A 36 0.28 -6.09 -12.68
N LEU A 37 -0.85 -5.46 -12.32
CA LEU A 37 -1.35 -4.22 -12.93
C LEU A 37 -0.76 -2.94 -12.29
N HIS A 38 0.48 -2.99 -11.80
CA HIS A 38 1.12 -1.91 -11.03
C HIS A 38 2.02 -0.97 -11.86
N VAL A 39 2.40 -1.38 -13.08
CA VAL A 39 3.46 -0.72 -13.86
C VAL A 39 3.16 0.74 -14.22
N TRP A 40 1.90 1.11 -14.34
CA TRP A 40 1.49 2.48 -14.68
C TRP A 40 1.78 3.49 -13.56
N LEU A 41 1.86 3.03 -12.30
CA LEU A 41 1.96 3.92 -11.14
C LEU A 41 3.31 4.66 -11.06
N PRO A 42 4.48 4.01 -11.24
CA PRO A 42 5.76 4.71 -11.31
C PRO A 42 5.88 5.66 -12.51
N ASP A 43 5.23 5.33 -13.63
CA ASP A 43 5.24 6.18 -14.83
C ASP A 43 4.43 7.47 -14.62
N ALA A 44 3.39 7.42 -13.79
CA ALA A 44 2.63 8.59 -13.37
C ALA A 44 3.45 9.61 -12.55
N MET A 45 4.70 9.26 -12.15
CA MET A 45 5.60 10.19 -11.44
C MET A 45 6.17 11.30 -12.35
N ALA A 46 5.97 11.27 -13.65
CA ALA A 46 6.34 12.34 -14.57
C ALA A 46 5.57 13.66 -14.28
N GLY A 47 4.41 13.58 -13.64
CA GLY A 47 3.59 14.74 -13.28
C GLY A 47 4.17 15.59 -12.13
N PRO A 48 3.59 16.79 -11.89
CA PRO A 48 3.98 17.65 -10.77
C PRO A 48 3.80 16.96 -9.42
N THR A 49 4.73 17.18 -8.49
CA THR A 49 4.74 16.47 -7.20
C THR A 49 3.48 16.68 -6.34
N PRO A 50 2.84 17.87 -6.30
CA PRO A 50 1.57 18.01 -5.56
C PRO A 50 0.43 17.16 -6.12
N VAL A 51 0.39 16.96 -7.45
CA VAL A 51 -0.59 16.07 -8.10
C VAL A 51 -0.27 14.60 -7.74
N SER A 52 1.02 14.23 -7.77
CA SER A 52 1.45 12.90 -7.30
C SER A 52 1.07 12.67 -5.84
N ALA A 53 1.24 13.65 -4.96
CA ALA A 53 0.82 13.57 -3.56
C ALA A 53 -0.68 13.26 -3.44
N LEU A 54 -1.54 13.98 -4.17
CA LEU A 54 -2.98 13.76 -4.12
C LEU A 54 -3.37 12.38 -4.65
N MET A 55 -2.81 11.95 -5.79
CA MET A 55 -3.13 10.66 -6.42
C MET A 55 -2.73 9.46 -5.56
N HIS A 56 -1.54 9.52 -4.93
CA HIS A 56 -0.96 8.41 -4.19
C HIS A 56 -1.34 8.39 -2.70
N ALA A 57 -1.75 9.53 -2.13
CA ALA A 57 -2.12 9.58 -0.72
C ALA A 57 -3.58 9.18 -0.50
N ALA A 58 -4.54 9.80 -1.20
CA ALA A 58 -5.93 9.78 -0.76
C ALA A 58 -6.98 9.53 -1.84
N THR A 59 -6.64 9.56 -3.13
CA THR A 59 -7.68 9.58 -4.17
C THR A 59 -7.65 8.36 -5.09
N MET A 60 -6.82 8.36 -6.11
CA MET A 60 -6.92 7.41 -7.21
C MET A 60 -6.58 5.97 -6.78
N VAL A 61 -5.45 5.81 -6.10
CA VAL A 61 -4.96 4.46 -5.72
C VAL A 61 -5.69 3.85 -4.53
N THR A 62 -6.35 4.66 -3.72
CA THR A 62 -7.14 4.20 -2.57
C THR A 62 -8.53 3.70 -2.98
N ALA A 63 -9.00 4.09 -4.17
CA ALA A 63 -10.34 3.75 -4.67
C ALA A 63 -10.57 2.23 -4.79
N GLY A 64 -9.56 1.46 -5.23
CA GLY A 64 -9.68 0.00 -5.32
C GLY A 64 -9.77 -0.68 -3.95
N VAL A 65 -8.96 -0.24 -2.98
CA VAL A 65 -9.05 -0.73 -1.59
C VAL A 65 -10.42 -0.39 -0.99
N TYR A 66 -10.91 0.83 -1.20
CA TYR A 66 -12.22 1.25 -0.74
C TYR A 66 -13.35 0.43 -1.40
N LEU A 67 -13.25 0.16 -2.70
CA LEU A 67 -14.20 -0.69 -3.41
C LEU A 67 -14.27 -2.09 -2.77
N LEU A 68 -13.14 -2.74 -2.52
CA LEU A 68 -13.08 -4.05 -1.89
C LEU A 68 -13.68 -4.02 -0.48
N ALA A 69 -13.33 -3.03 0.34
CA ALA A 69 -13.88 -2.87 1.67
C ALA A 69 -15.40 -2.63 1.65
N ARG A 70 -15.90 -1.84 0.69
CA ARG A 70 -17.32 -1.56 0.50
C ARG A 70 -18.10 -2.80 0.06
N MET A 71 -17.47 -3.64 -0.78
CA MET A 71 -18.06 -4.89 -1.28
C MET A 71 -17.76 -6.08 -0.37
N PHE A 72 -17.08 -5.90 0.76
CA PHE A 72 -16.73 -6.98 1.69
C PHE A 72 -17.93 -7.86 2.11
N PRO A 73 -19.12 -7.30 2.43
CA PRO A 73 -20.29 -8.15 2.74
C PRO A 73 -20.66 -9.10 1.59
N PHE A 74 -20.55 -8.66 0.34
CA PHE A 74 -20.78 -9.50 -0.84
C PHE A 74 -19.74 -10.63 -0.93
N TYR A 75 -18.45 -10.31 -0.78
CA TYR A 75 -17.40 -11.33 -0.77
C TYR A 75 -17.62 -12.37 0.32
N LYS A 76 -17.88 -11.92 1.55
CA LYS A 76 -18.06 -12.80 2.70
C LYS A 76 -19.27 -13.72 2.59
N SER A 77 -20.37 -13.25 2.02
CA SER A 77 -21.63 -14.01 1.96
C SER A 77 -21.78 -14.86 0.70
N MET A 78 -21.25 -14.40 -0.46
CA MET A 78 -21.54 -15.00 -1.76
C MET A 78 -20.31 -15.62 -2.44
N ALA A 79 -19.09 -15.19 -2.08
CA ALA A 79 -17.85 -15.62 -2.71
C ALA A 79 -16.67 -15.65 -1.72
N PRO A 80 -16.76 -16.39 -0.61
CA PRO A 80 -15.70 -16.40 0.41
C PRO A 80 -14.33 -16.85 -0.14
N ASP A 81 -14.30 -17.83 -1.05
CA ASP A 81 -13.05 -18.33 -1.66
C ASP A 81 -12.31 -17.26 -2.49
N ALA A 82 -13.01 -16.21 -2.95
CA ALA A 82 -12.38 -15.10 -3.63
C ALA A 82 -11.53 -14.23 -2.68
N LEU A 83 -11.79 -14.24 -1.37
CA LEU A 83 -11.00 -13.50 -0.39
C LEU A 83 -9.58 -14.06 -0.25
N ASP A 84 -9.40 -15.37 -0.37
CA ASP A 84 -8.07 -16.00 -0.35
C ASP A 84 -7.22 -15.53 -1.52
N ILE A 85 -7.84 -15.38 -2.70
CA ILE A 85 -7.18 -14.83 -3.89
C ILE A 85 -6.82 -13.37 -3.67
N VAL A 86 -7.72 -12.56 -3.11
CA VAL A 86 -7.49 -11.15 -2.77
C VAL A 86 -6.30 -11.04 -1.81
N MET A 87 -6.26 -11.85 -0.77
CA MET A 87 -5.19 -11.88 0.22
C MET A 87 -3.86 -12.25 -0.42
N LEU A 88 -3.81 -13.32 -1.21
CA LEU A 88 -2.61 -13.78 -1.90
C LEU A 88 -2.00 -12.68 -2.79
N PHE A 89 -2.80 -12.04 -3.63
CA PHE A 89 -2.32 -10.94 -4.49
C PHE A 89 -1.90 -9.72 -3.69
N GLY A 90 -2.56 -9.42 -2.58
CA GLY A 90 -2.15 -8.37 -1.65
C GLY A 90 -0.76 -8.63 -1.08
N VAL A 91 -0.49 -9.84 -0.62
CA VAL A 91 0.81 -10.24 -0.05
C VAL A 91 1.92 -10.26 -1.12
N ILE A 92 1.65 -10.77 -2.32
CA ILE A 92 2.60 -10.71 -3.43
C ILE A 92 2.95 -9.26 -3.75
N THR A 93 1.95 -8.39 -3.83
CA THR A 93 2.13 -6.96 -4.14
C THR A 93 2.96 -6.26 -3.08
N LEU A 94 2.65 -6.50 -1.81
CA LEU A 94 3.35 -5.91 -0.68
C LEU A 94 4.86 -6.19 -0.72
N LEU A 95 5.25 -7.46 -0.97
CA LEU A 95 6.66 -7.86 -1.05
C LEU A 95 7.32 -7.36 -2.33
N ALA A 96 6.72 -7.62 -3.49
CA ALA A 96 7.31 -7.24 -4.77
C ALA A 96 7.56 -5.72 -4.85
N ALA A 97 6.57 -4.91 -4.49
CA ALA A 97 6.72 -3.46 -4.49
C ALA A 97 7.72 -2.97 -3.43
N GLY A 98 7.75 -3.59 -2.25
CA GLY A 98 8.73 -3.27 -1.21
C GLY A 98 10.16 -3.52 -1.69
N LEU A 99 10.43 -4.68 -2.30
CA LEU A 99 11.75 -5.03 -2.86
C LEU A 99 12.16 -4.09 -4.01
N ILE A 100 11.22 -3.75 -4.89
CA ILE A 100 11.50 -2.79 -5.97
C ILE A 100 11.83 -1.40 -5.39
N ALA A 101 11.16 -0.96 -4.33
CA ALA A 101 11.43 0.32 -3.66
C ALA A 101 12.86 0.41 -3.11
N VAL A 102 13.44 -0.72 -2.68
CA VAL A 102 14.83 -0.77 -2.17
C VAL A 102 15.87 -0.36 -3.20
N VAL A 103 15.66 -0.73 -4.47
CA VAL A 103 16.64 -0.53 -5.55
C VAL A 103 16.40 0.74 -6.37
N GLN A 104 15.34 1.50 -6.08
CA GLN A 104 15.06 2.76 -6.79
C GLN A 104 15.99 3.87 -6.32
N ASP A 105 16.47 4.69 -7.26
CA ASP A 105 17.27 5.90 -6.98
C ASP A 105 16.47 7.20 -7.14
N ASP A 106 15.32 7.15 -7.81
CA ASP A 106 14.37 8.27 -7.92
C ASP A 106 13.48 8.35 -6.67
N LEU A 107 13.54 9.47 -5.96
CA LEU A 107 12.79 9.69 -4.72
C LEU A 107 11.28 9.54 -4.90
N LYS A 108 10.72 10.03 -6.02
CA LYS A 108 9.29 9.86 -6.31
C LYS A 108 8.93 8.40 -6.58
N LYS A 109 9.78 7.66 -7.28
CA LYS A 109 9.56 6.24 -7.57
C LYS A 109 9.65 5.40 -6.29
N VAL A 110 10.59 5.69 -5.38
CA VAL A 110 10.62 5.06 -4.04
C VAL A 110 9.28 5.24 -3.32
N LEU A 111 8.77 6.47 -3.27
CA LEU A 111 7.48 6.76 -2.63
C LEU A 111 6.30 6.12 -3.36
N ALA A 112 6.34 6.01 -4.68
CA ALA A 112 5.31 5.33 -5.48
C ALA A 112 5.26 3.83 -5.17
N TYR A 113 6.40 3.12 -5.26
CA TYR A 113 6.46 1.69 -4.91
C TYR A 113 6.15 1.43 -3.43
N SER A 114 6.54 2.35 -2.56
CA SER A 114 6.12 2.34 -1.17
C SER A 114 4.60 2.44 -1.02
N THR A 115 3.92 3.21 -1.87
CA THR A 115 2.45 3.28 -1.89
C THR A 115 1.86 1.95 -2.33
N VAL A 116 2.34 1.35 -3.42
CA VAL A 116 1.91 0.03 -3.90
C VAL A 116 2.04 -1.02 -2.80
N SER A 117 3.18 -1.03 -2.10
CA SER A 117 3.44 -1.96 -0.99
C SER A 117 2.42 -1.78 0.16
N GLN A 118 2.12 -0.54 0.57
CA GLN A 118 1.13 -0.29 1.63
C GLN A 118 -0.30 -0.63 1.19
N LEU A 119 -0.66 -0.40 -0.08
CA LEU A 119 -1.94 -0.85 -0.63
C LEU A 119 -2.03 -2.39 -0.65
N GLY A 120 -0.90 -3.07 -0.89
CA GLY A 120 -0.81 -4.52 -0.76
C GLY A 120 -1.15 -5.00 0.66
N TYR A 121 -0.67 -4.31 1.71
CA TYR A 121 -1.08 -4.59 3.10
C TYR A 121 -2.60 -4.48 3.28
N MET A 122 -3.20 -3.40 2.77
CA MET A 122 -4.64 -3.16 2.92
C MET A 122 -5.47 -4.21 2.18
N VAL A 123 -5.06 -4.56 0.96
CA VAL A 123 -5.72 -5.60 0.15
C VAL A 123 -5.61 -6.96 0.85
N ALA A 124 -4.43 -7.32 1.35
CA ALA A 124 -4.23 -8.56 2.10
C ALA A 124 -5.08 -8.61 3.38
N ALA A 125 -5.19 -7.49 4.12
CA ALA A 125 -6.03 -7.39 5.30
C ALA A 125 -7.54 -7.54 4.98
N ILE A 126 -8.00 -7.03 3.84
CA ILE A 126 -9.39 -7.27 3.40
C ILE A 126 -9.59 -8.74 3.08
N GLY A 127 -8.63 -9.36 2.39
CA GLY A 127 -8.66 -10.79 2.06
C GLY A 127 -8.72 -11.68 3.30
N SER A 128 -8.00 -11.32 4.39
CA SER A 128 -8.08 -12.04 5.68
C SER A 128 -9.34 -11.74 6.50
N GLY A 129 -10.26 -10.89 6.00
CA GLY A 129 -11.47 -10.53 6.72
C GLY A 129 -11.38 -9.24 7.55
N ALA A 130 -10.20 -8.64 7.68
CA ALA A 130 -9.95 -7.46 8.52
C ALA A 130 -10.14 -6.14 7.76
N TYR A 131 -11.30 -5.94 7.13
CA TYR A 131 -11.57 -4.74 6.33
C TYR A 131 -11.54 -3.44 7.15
N THR A 132 -11.84 -3.49 8.44
CA THR A 132 -11.77 -2.33 9.33
C THR A 132 -10.34 -1.90 9.58
N ALA A 133 -9.41 -2.84 9.81
CA ALA A 133 -7.99 -2.58 9.93
C ALA A 133 -7.42 -1.98 8.63
N ALA A 134 -7.83 -2.52 7.47
CA ALA A 134 -7.47 -1.98 6.16
C ALA A 134 -7.93 -0.53 5.97
N LEU A 135 -9.18 -0.20 6.34
CA LEU A 135 -9.71 1.17 6.26
C LEU A 135 -9.03 2.11 7.25
N PHE A 136 -8.70 1.64 8.45
CA PHE A 136 -7.94 2.42 9.42
C PHE A 136 -6.54 2.74 8.88
N HIS A 137 -5.87 1.74 8.29
CA HIS A 137 -4.57 1.99 7.66
C HIS A 137 -4.67 2.88 6.42
N LEU A 138 -5.74 2.77 5.63
CA LEU A 138 -6.04 3.67 4.51
C LEU A 138 -6.10 5.13 4.96
N TRP A 139 -6.81 5.38 6.08
CA TRP A 139 -6.93 6.71 6.67
C TRP A 139 -5.58 7.28 7.10
N THR A 140 -4.81 6.54 7.91
CA THR A 140 -3.50 6.99 8.37
C THR A 140 -2.51 7.16 7.22
N HIS A 141 -2.56 6.26 6.23
CA HIS A 141 -1.75 6.30 5.01
C HIS A 141 -1.94 7.61 4.23
N ALA A 142 -3.17 8.10 4.10
CA ALA A 142 -3.44 9.34 3.39
C ALA A 142 -2.62 10.52 3.95
N PHE A 143 -2.52 10.65 5.27
CA PHE A 143 -1.80 11.74 5.92
C PHE A 143 -0.28 11.61 5.76
N PHE A 144 0.31 10.50 6.16
CA PHE A 144 1.77 10.40 6.10
C PHE A 144 2.30 10.31 4.67
N LYS A 145 1.52 9.79 3.70
CA LYS A 145 1.92 9.81 2.29
C LYS A 145 1.84 11.20 1.68
N ALA A 146 0.80 11.96 1.96
CA ALA A 146 0.73 13.35 1.53
C ALA A 146 1.94 14.14 2.07
N LEU A 147 2.27 13.96 3.35
CA LEU A 147 3.41 14.60 3.99
C LEU A 147 4.74 14.23 3.32
N LEU A 148 4.96 12.95 3.02
CA LEU A 148 6.18 12.47 2.37
C LEU A 148 6.31 12.98 0.93
N PHE A 149 5.24 12.95 0.14
CA PHE A 149 5.28 13.44 -1.23
C PHE A 149 5.47 14.96 -1.30
N LEU A 150 4.81 15.73 -0.44
CA LEU A 150 5.00 17.19 -0.38
C LEU A 150 6.41 17.54 0.10
N GLY A 151 6.94 16.79 1.07
CA GLY A 151 8.34 16.92 1.51
C GLY A 151 9.33 16.60 0.39
N ALA A 152 9.12 15.49 -0.34
CA ALA A 152 9.91 15.15 -1.52
C ALA A 152 9.82 16.23 -2.60
N GLY A 153 8.64 16.81 -2.83
CA GLY A 153 8.45 17.91 -3.77
C GLY A 153 9.28 19.15 -3.40
N SER A 154 9.34 19.48 -2.11
CA SER A 154 10.15 20.60 -1.63
C SER A 154 11.64 20.33 -1.83
N VAL A 155 12.10 19.11 -1.62
CA VAL A 155 13.50 18.70 -1.85
C VAL A 155 13.84 18.76 -3.34
N ILE A 156 13.02 18.15 -4.19
CA ILE A 156 13.21 18.12 -5.64
C ILE A 156 13.24 19.54 -6.22
N HIS A 157 12.40 20.42 -5.72
CA HIS A 157 12.37 21.83 -6.17
C HIS A 157 13.66 22.58 -5.78
N ALA A 158 14.25 22.24 -4.64
CA ALA A 158 15.50 22.88 -4.19
C ALA A 158 16.74 22.36 -4.93
N VAL A 159 16.77 21.06 -5.28
CA VAL A 159 17.91 20.40 -5.92
C VAL A 159 17.80 20.38 -7.45
N HIS A 160 16.57 20.53 -7.99
CA HIS A 160 16.24 20.40 -9.41
C HIS A 160 16.51 19.00 -9.99
N SER A 161 16.55 17.96 -9.15
CA SER A 161 16.71 16.57 -9.54
C SER A 161 15.79 15.66 -8.75
N ASN A 162 15.35 14.54 -9.37
CA ASN A 162 14.61 13.47 -8.68
C ASN A 162 15.55 12.40 -8.09
N SER A 163 16.83 12.36 -8.54
CA SER A 163 17.80 11.35 -8.13
C SER A 163 18.29 11.60 -6.71
N MET A 164 18.10 10.61 -5.83
CA MET A 164 18.61 10.70 -4.44
C MET A 164 20.14 10.73 -4.39
N LEU A 165 20.82 10.24 -5.43
CA LEU A 165 22.29 10.26 -5.53
C LEU A 165 22.85 11.67 -5.77
N GLU A 166 22.01 12.59 -6.29
CA GLU A 166 22.36 14.00 -6.50
C GLU A 166 21.89 14.90 -5.34
N MET A 167 21.28 14.28 -4.32
CA MET A 167 20.82 14.95 -3.10
C MET A 167 21.80 14.71 -1.96
N GLY A 168 21.82 15.59 -0.97
CA GLY A 168 22.62 15.38 0.23
C GLY A 168 22.63 16.61 1.14
N GLY A 169 22.95 16.43 2.42
CA GLY A 169 23.15 17.52 3.38
C GLY A 169 21.94 18.43 3.65
N LEU A 170 20.75 18.11 3.14
CA LEU A 170 19.58 18.99 3.18
C LEU A 170 19.07 19.25 4.60
N ARG A 171 19.45 18.45 5.58
CA ARG A 171 19.10 18.67 6.99
C ARG A 171 19.49 20.06 7.48
N LYS A 172 20.63 20.61 7.02
CA LYS A 172 21.12 21.93 7.43
C LYS A 172 20.42 23.06 6.66
N VAL A 173 20.12 22.84 5.39
CA VAL A 173 19.56 23.86 4.50
C VAL A 173 18.03 23.96 4.63
N MET A 174 17.38 22.80 4.82
CA MET A 174 15.92 22.67 4.89
C MET A 174 15.46 21.95 6.17
N PRO A 175 15.73 22.49 7.37
CA PRO A 175 15.48 21.78 8.63
C PRO A 175 13.99 21.46 8.87
N LYS A 176 13.08 22.33 8.43
CA LYS A 176 11.64 22.09 8.55
C LYS A 176 11.17 20.94 7.67
N THR A 177 11.62 20.91 6.41
CA THR A 177 11.30 19.82 5.46
C THR A 177 11.91 18.51 5.94
N PHE A 178 13.14 18.54 6.46
CA PHE A 178 13.76 17.36 7.06
C PHE A 178 12.94 16.82 8.23
N ALA A 179 12.52 17.67 9.17
CA ALA A 179 11.73 17.25 10.33
C ALA A 179 10.40 16.61 9.90
N THR A 180 9.67 17.23 8.97
CA THR A 180 8.40 16.69 8.47
C THR A 180 8.59 15.40 7.69
N PHE A 181 9.68 15.28 6.92
CA PHE A 181 10.00 14.07 6.17
C PHE A 181 10.36 12.90 7.10
N ILE A 182 11.10 13.15 8.20
CA ILE A 182 11.38 12.16 9.25
C ILE A 182 10.08 11.71 9.92
N ILE A 183 9.20 12.63 10.30
CA ILE A 183 7.90 12.30 10.91
C ILE A 183 7.10 11.38 9.99
N GLY A 184 6.98 11.72 8.70
CA GLY A 184 6.31 10.88 7.72
C GLY A 184 6.96 9.51 7.54
N THR A 185 8.29 9.46 7.55
CA THR A 185 9.07 8.21 7.46
C THR A 185 8.85 7.29 8.64
N VAL A 186 8.91 7.82 9.86
CA VAL A 186 8.69 7.05 11.10
C VAL A 186 7.24 6.55 11.17
N ALA A 187 6.28 7.39 10.78
CA ALA A 187 4.87 7.01 10.68
C ALA A 187 4.66 5.89 9.65
N LEU A 188 5.26 5.99 8.47
CA LEU A 188 5.18 4.96 7.43
C LEU A 188 5.88 3.66 7.85
N ALA A 189 7.03 3.73 8.50
CA ALA A 189 7.74 2.57 9.02
C ALA A 189 6.94 1.82 10.09
N GLY A 190 6.00 2.51 10.75
CA GLY A 190 5.17 1.91 11.80
C GLY A 190 5.90 1.87 13.14
N LEU A 191 6.54 2.95 13.53
CA LEU A 191 7.20 3.07 14.84
C LEU A 191 6.31 3.84 15.83
N PRO A 192 6.23 3.42 17.11
CA PRO A 192 5.52 4.17 18.14
C PRO A 192 6.12 5.56 18.32
N PRO A 193 5.34 6.57 18.68
CA PRO A 193 3.89 6.61 18.95
C PRO A 193 3.03 7.01 17.75
N PHE A 194 3.53 6.89 16.53
CA PHE A 194 2.86 7.38 15.31
C PHE A 194 1.71 6.48 14.87
N ALA A 195 0.72 7.08 14.19
CA ALA A 195 -0.51 6.42 13.75
C ALA A 195 -0.28 5.18 12.87
N GLY A 196 0.80 5.18 12.07
CA GLY A 196 1.18 4.04 11.24
C GLY A 196 1.55 2.77 12.04
N PHE A 197 2.03 2.92 13.28
CA PHE A 197 2.26 1.78 14.17
C PHE A 197 0.94 1.09 14.50
N PHE A 198 -0.03 1.82 15.06
CA PHE A 198 -1.31 1.25 15.47
C PHE A 198 -2.08 0.63 14.31
N SER A 199 -2.09 1.27 13.15
CA SER A 199 -2.82 0.76 11.99
C SER A 199 -2.15 -0.45 11.34
N LYS A 200 -0.81 -0.56 11.33
CA LYS A 200 -0.11 -1.76 10.87
C LYS A 200 -0.21 -2.91 11.86
N ASP A 201 -0.10 -2.62 13.14
CA ASP A 201 -0.23 -3.61 14.20
C ASP A 201 -1.60 -4.31 14.15
N GLU A 202 -2.66 -3.56 13.91
CA GLU A 202 -4.01 -4.09 13.70
C GLU A 202 -4.09 -5.04 12.49
N ILE A 203 -3.42 -4.70 11.37
CA ILE A 203 -3.34 -5.58 10.20
C ILE A 203 -2.53 -6.83 10.53
N LEU A 204 -1.38 -6.69 11.17
CA LEU A 204 -0.54 -7.84 11.55
C LEU A 204 -1.25 -8.77 12.54
N ALA A 205 -1.97 -8.19 13.50
CA ALA A 205 -2.77 -8.95 14.46
C ALA A 205 -3.86 -9.77 13.76
N SER A 206 -4.49 -9.25 12.69
CA SER A 206 -5.52 -9.97 11.95
C SER A 206 -4.99 -11.26 11.30
N PHE A 207 -3.79 -11.24 10.72
CA PHE A 207 -3.18 -12.45 10.14
C PHE A 207 -2.85 -13.51 11.20
N ASN A 208 -2.45 -13.09 12.41
CA ASN A 208 -2.16 -14.01 13.49
C ASN A 208 -3.43 -14.65 14.06
N HIS A 209 -4.55 -13.95 14.06
CA HIS A 209 -5.82 -14.42 14.60
C HIS A 209 -6.49 -15.49 13.71
N GLU A 210 -6.40 -15.34 12.39
CA GLU A 210 -6.98 -16.22 11.39
C GLU A 210 -6.11 -17.47 11.09
N ARG A 211 -5.08 -17.76 11.91
CA ARG A 211 -4.10 -18.86 11.74
C ARG A 211 -3.27 -18.81 10.48
N GLU A 212 -3.15 -17.65 9.88
CA GLU A 212 -2.38 -17.41 8.66
C GLU A 212 -0.93 -17.01 8.98
N ILE A 213 -0.27 -17.83 9.77
CA ILE A 213 1.06 -17.54 10.34
C ILE A 213 2.11 -17.24 9.25
N THR A 214 1.99 -17.87 8.09
CA THR A 214 2.89 -17.62 6.96
C THR A 214 2.74 -16.18 6.45
N PHE A 215 1.51 -15.71 6.27
CA PHE A 215 1.23 -14.35 5.82
C PHE A 215 1.64 -13.32 6.88
N PHE A 216 1.49 -13.64 8.15
CA PHE A 216 2.01 -12.82 9.25
C PHE A 216 3.52 -12.59 9.12
N PHE A 217 4.33 -13.63 8.97
CA PHE A 217 5.78 -13.49 8.83
C PHE A 217 6.16 -12.72 7.56
N ILE A 218 5.46 -12.94 6.45
CA ILE A 218 5.68 -12.21 5.21
C ILE A 218 5.36 -10.72 5.41
N ALA A 219 4.28 -10.39 6.09
CA ALA A 219 3.89 -9.02 6.38
C ALA A 219 4.90 -8.34 7.33
N VAL A 220 5.41 -9.03 8.35
CA VAL A 220 6.49 -8.54 9.21
C VAL A 220 7.75 -8.26 8.41
N LEU A 221 8.14 -9.17 7.51
CA LEU A 221 9.27 -8.94 6.59
C LEU A 221 9.05 -7.69 5.73
N GLY A 222 7.84 -7.50 5.20
CA GLY A 222 7.47 -6.30 4.44
C GLY A 222 7.56 -5.02 5.27
N ALA A 223 7.23 -5.06 6.57
CA ALA A 223 7.41 -3.92 7.47
C ALA A 223 8.90 -3.58 7.65
N PHE A 224 9.75 -4.59 7.81
CA PHE A 224 11.20 -4.42 7.87
C PHE A 224 11.75 -3.81 6.57
N ILE A 225 11.36 -4.32 5.41
CA ILE A 225 11.72 -3.76 4.10
C ILE A 225 11.28 -2.31 3.99
N THR A 226 10.08 -1.97 4.49
CA THR A 226 9.58 -0.59 4.53
C THR A 226 10.48 0.33 5.32
N ALA A 227 10.89 -0.07 6.53
CA ALA A 227 11.81 0.69 7.36
C ALA A 227 13.17 0.88 6.66
N PHE A 228 13.67 -0.18 6.00
CA PHE A 228 14.95 -0.16 5.31
C PHE A 228 14.98 0.84 4.14
N TYR A 229 14.05 0.75 3.17
CA TYR A 229 14.09 1.67 2.02
C TYR A 229 13.78 3.12 2.41
N MET A 230 12.95 3.35 3.43
CA MET A 230 12.68 4.70 3.91
C MET A 230 13.89 5.30 4.64
N THR A 231 14.60 4.52 5.44
CA THR A 231 15.85 4.96 6.08
C THR A 231 16.91 5.27 5.02
N ARG A 232 17.04 4.44 3.98
CA ARG A 232 17.90 4.70 2.83
C ARG A 232 17.53 6.03 2.16
N ALA A 233 16.25 6.26 1.87
CA ALA A 233 15.80 7.50 1.26
C ALA A 233 16.15 8.74 2.10
N VAL A 234 15.89 8.70 3.41
CA VAL A 234 16.26 9.79 4.33
C VAL A 234 17.76 10.01 4.39
N SER A 235 18.54 8.93 4.48
CA SER A 235 20.00 9.03 4.57
C SER A 235 20.58 9.69 3.33
N LEU A 236 20.20 9.26 2.14
CA LEU A 236 20.70 9.81 0.88
C LEU A 236 20.26 11.25 0.65
N THR A 237 19.00 11.59 0.94
CA THR A 237 18.49 12.92 0.65
C THR A 237 18.89 13.97 1.66
N SER A 238 19.03 13.60 2.92
CA SER A 238 19.09 14.58 4.00
C SER A 238 20.35 14.55 4.86
N VAL A 239 21.01 13.40 4.97
CA VAL A 239 22.14 13.19 5.91
C VAL A 239 23.46 13.04 5.16
N SER A 240 23.48 12.30 4.07
CA SER A 240 24.70 12.03 3.28
C SER A 240 25.32 13.34 2.78
N TYR A 241 26.64 13.43 2.87
CA TYR A 241 27.46 14.44 2.21
C TYR A 241 28.21 13.73 1.08
N THR A 242 27.60 13.63 -0.06
CA THR A 242 28.26 13.19 -1.29
C THR A 242 28.83 14.38 -2.02
#